data_59bc90ef5017ca0d76207f10bd362c18
#
_entry.id   59bc90ef5017ca0d76207f10bd362c18
#
_cell.length_a   1.000
_cell.length_b   1.000
_cell.length_c   1.000
_cell.angle_alpha   90.00
_cell.angle_beta   90.00
_cell.angle_gamma   90.00
#
_symmetry.space_group_name_H-M   'P 1'
#
loop_
_entity.id
_entity.type
_entity.pdbx_description
1 polymer ?
#
loop_
_entity_poly.entity_id
_entity_poly.type
_entity_poly.pdbx_seq_one_letter_code
_entity_poly.pdbx_strand_id
1 'polypeptide(L)'
;MTLTVDFSPNDIVKQIEKTGIKGQHLIFIDDYSSTELENIFKTAEMLEPFWRDRIPLLEGKILCTQFFQPSTRTRFSHETAMFRLGGNVITESNPLVSSAAAKGESLYDSLRVTSQYADVIVLRHPDEGVIDTIEQLGSDASPIISGGYGNVTHPTQGLLDMYTAYRALGGDFKEMTVMIATPDLSRARSGQSFGLGLARMGAKLIYSGTTGLEVPPVIREKLKAMNANFTEVNDLTIGQHEEMLADEAVDLLYLPGCSVKKGDPGRDDFLKKMAEFYFTLEGLQKIKQKSGKTVGLMHSLPRNE
;
A
#
# COMPACT_ATOMS: atom_id res chain seq x y z
N MET A 1 23.97 -14.78 -12.74
CA MET A 1 23.07 -15.51 -13.63
C MET A 1 22.32 -14.46 -14.41
N THR A 2 22.65 -14.24 -15.69
CA THR A 2 21.97 -13.27 -16.56
C THR A 2 20.63 -13.87 -16.91
N LEU A 3 19.54 -13.35 -16.38
CA LEU A 3 18.20 -13.73 -16.80
C LEU A 3 18.09 -13.35 -18.29
N THR A 4 17.97 -14.32 -19.16
CA THR A 4 17.57 -14.11 -20.55
C THR A 4 16.14 -13.62 -20.53
N VAL A 5 15.96 -12.34 -20.85
CA VAL A 5 14.63 -11.72 -20.89
C VAL A 5 14.03 -12.07 -22.26
N ASP A 6 13.03 -12.95 -22.27
CA ASP A 6 12.38 -13.43 -23.49
C ASP A 6 11.26 -12.52 -24.03
N PHE A 7 11.11 -11.27 -23.52
CA PHE A 7 10.07 -10.35 -23.97
C PHE A 7 10.62 -8.98 -24.37
N SER A 8 10.00 -8.40 -25.38
CA SER A 8 10.33 -7.08 -25.93
C SER A 8 9.58 -5.96 -25.20
N PRO A 9 9.99 -4.68 -25.35
CA PRO A 9 9.21 -3.53 -24.90
C PRO A 9 7.76 -3.53 -25.42
N ASN A 10 7.51 -4.02 -26.62
CA ASN A 10 6.15 -4.15 -27.18
C ASN A 10 5.31 -5.15 -26.41
N ASP A 11 5.90 -6.22 -25.89
CA ASP A 11 5.16 -7.21 -25.09
C ASP A 11 4.78 -6.62 -23.73
N ILE A 12 5.64 -5.78 -23.16
CA ILE A 12 5.32 -5.01 -21.94
C ILE A 12 4.15 -4.06 -22.20
N VAL A 13 4.16 -3.32 -23.31
CA VAL A 13 3.04 -2.42 -23.67
C VAL A 13 1.73 -3.20 -23.80
N LYS A 14 1.73 -4.33 -24.52
CA LYS A 14 0.53 -5.18 -24.63
C LYS A 14 0.04 -5.70 -23.28
N GLN A 15 0.96 -6.01 -22.36
CA GLN A 15 0.60 -6.44 -21.00
C GLN A 15 0.02 -5.28 -20.18
N ILE A 16 0.58 -4.06 -20.31
CA ILE A 16 0.04 -2.85 -19.69
C ILE A 16 -1.39 -2.57 -20.17
N GLU A 17 -1.65 -2.72 -21.47
CA GLU A 17 -2.99 -2.54 -22.04
C GLU A 17 -4.01 -3.51 -21.43
N LYS A 18 -3.61 -4.74 -21.10
CA LYS A 18 -4.48 -5.72 -20.43
C LYS A 18 -4.86 -5.34 -18.99
N THR A 19 -4.13 -4.44 -18.35
CA THR A 19 -4.51 -3.99 -16.99
C THR A 19 -5.86 -3.29 -16.96
N GLY A 20 -6.25 -2.64 -18.05
CA GLY A 20 -7.54 -1.95 -18.15
C GLY A 20 -7.64 -0.63 -17.38
N ILE A 21 -6.60 -0.24 -16.63
CA ILE A 21 -6.63 0.89 -15.68
C ILE A 21 -6.21 2.23 -16.27
N LYS A 22 -6.01 2.31 -17.57
CA LYS A 22 -5.58 3.54 -18.25
C LYS A 22 -6.55 4.69 -17.97
N GLY A 23 -6.02 5.81 -17.49
CA GLY A 23 -6.79 7.01 -17.21
C GLY A 23 -7.56 6.98 -15.90
N GLN A 24 -7.55 5.89 -15.15
CA GLN A 24 -8.20 5.80 -13.83
C GLN A 24 -7.34 6.43 -12.74
N HIS A 25 -7.99 6.95 -11.71
CA HIS A 25 -7.30 7.29 -10.45
C HIS A 25 -6.95 6.01 -9.69
N LEU A 26 -5.87 6.02 -8.93
CA LEU A 26 -5.52 4.98 -7.98
C LEU A 26 -5.65 5.53 -6.55
N ILE A 27 -6.84 5.44 -5.98
CA ILE A 27 -7.15 5.95 -4.64
C ILE A 27 -7.21 4.79 -3.63
N PHE A 28 -8.03 3.80 -3.92
CA PHE A 28 -8.11 2.56 -3.18
C PHE A 28 -7.74 1.37 -4.06
N ILE A 29 -7.12 0.37 -3.47
CA ILE A 29 -6.69 -0.82 -4.21
C ILE A 29 -7.88 -1.72 -4.59
N ASP A 30 -8.95 -1.67 -3.81
CA ASP A 30 -10.19 -2.41 -4.03
C ASP A 30 -11.10 -1.79 -5.11
N ASP A 31 -10.75 -0.64 -5.67
CA ASP A 31 -11.40 -0.08 -6.85
C ASP A 31 -11.11 -0.93 -8.10
N TYR A 32 -10.04 -1.75 -8.06
CA TYR A 32 -9.67 -2.66 -9.13
C TYR A 32 -10.19 -4.08 -8.90
N SER A 33 -10.52 -4.75 -10.00
CA SER A 33 -10.88 -6.17 -9.98
C SER A 33 -9.66 -7.07 -9.73
N SER A 34 -9.90 -8.32 -9.32
CA SER A 34 -8.84 -9.31 -9.16
C SER A 34 -8.04 -9.52 -10.46
N THR A 35 -8.70 -9.50 -11.61
CA THR A 35 -8.05 -9.66 -12.92
C THR A 35 -7.13 -8.46 -13.25
N GLU A 36 -7.55 -7.24 -12.93
CA GLU A 36 -6.72 -6.04 -13.11
C GLU A 36 -5.49 -6.10 -12.20
N LEU A 37 -5.67 -6.50 -10.93
CA LEU A 37 -4.55 -6.69 -9.98
C LEU A 37 -3.57 -7.76 -10.45
N GLU A 38 -4.06 -8.91 -10.94
CA GLU A 38 -3.21 -9.95 -11.54
C GLU A 38 -2.41 -9.42 -12.74
N ASN A 39 -3.04 -8.64 -13.60
CA ASN A 39 -2.36 -8.05 -14.76
C ASN A 39 -1.33 -6.98 -14.33
N ILE A 40 -1.58 -6.23 -13.24
CA ILE A 40 -0.57 -5.34 -12.64
C ILE A 40 0.64 -6.16 -12.16
N PHE A 41 0.44 -7.30 -11.49
CA PHE A 41 1.53 -8.14 -11.02
C PHE A 41 2.33 -8.76 -12.18
N LYS A 42 1.64 -9.25 -13.22
CA LYS A 42 2.32 -9.74 -14.44
C LYS A 42 3.14 -8.64 -15.12
N THR A 43 2.61 -7.40 -15.13
CA THR A 43 3.37 -6.25 -15.64
C THR A 43 4.61 -5.96 -14.80
N ALA A 44 4.49 -6.05 -13.47
CA ALA A 44 5.60 -5.87 -12.55
C ALA A 44 6.67 -6.97 -12.76
N GLU A 45 6.28 -8.24 -12.93
CA GLU A 45 7.20 -9.33 -13.26
C GLU A 45 7.97 -9.08 -14.55
N MET A 46 7.31 -8.58 -15.59
CA MET A 46 7.96 -8.25 -16.86
C MET A 46 8.91 -7.06 -16.75
N LEU A 47 8.64 -6.11 -15.85
CA LEU A 47 9.49 -4.94 -15.59
C LEU A 47 10.65 -5.25 -14.63
N GLU A 48 10.53 -6.26 -13.77
CA GLU A 48 11.51 -6.57 -12.74
C GLU A 48 12.95 -6.75 -13.25
N PRO A 49 13.22 -7.43 -14.39
CA PRO A 49 14.58 -7.56 -14.93
C PRO A 49 15.23 -6.20 -15.27
N PHE A 50 14.42 -5.20 -15.57
CA PHE A 50 14.85 -3.86 -16.00
C PHE A 50 14.87 -2.81 -14.87
N TRP A 51 14.80 -3.22 -13.63
CA TRP A 51 14.62 -2.32 -12.49
C TRP A 51 15.71 -1.24 -12.33
N ARG A 52 16.87 -1.40 -12.98
CA ARG A 52 17.94 -0.39 -13.06
C ARG A 52 18.12 0.22 -14.44
N ASP A 53 17.45 -0.31 -15.45
CA ASP A 53 17.61 0.12 -16.81
C ASP A 53 16.60 1.22 -17.17
N ARG A 54 16.85 1.93 -18.26
CA ARG A 54 15.89 2.85 -18.83
C ARG A 54 15.13 2.16 -19.97
N ILE A 55 13.81 2.12 -19.84
CA ILE A 55 12.90 1.62 -20.87
C ILE A 55 11.99 2.77 -21.29
N PRO A 56 12.07 3.30 -22.52
CA PRO A 56 11.36 4.52 -22.91
C PRO A 56 9.88 4.26 -23.23
N LEU A 57 9.10 3.75 -22.26
CA LEU A 57 7.67 3.51 -22.41
C LEU A 57 6.82 4.77 -22.23
N LEU A 58 7.34 5.76 -21.50
CA LEU A 58 6.64 7.02 -21.18
C LEU A 58 7.40 8.24 -21.70
N GLU A 59 8.07 8.12 -22.85
CA GLU A 59 8.80 9.23 -23.44
C GLU A 59 7.86 10.40 -23.75
N GLY A 60 8.27 11.62 -23.37
CA GLY A 60 7.47 12.84 -23.51
C GLY A 60 6.40 13.04 -22.43
N LYS A 61 6.14 12.05 -21.55
CA LYS A 61 5.19 12.16 -20.46
C LYS A 61 5.79 12.88 -19.24
N ILE A 62 4.93 13.55 -18.49
CA ILE A 62 5.29 14.31 -17.29
C ILE A 62 4.52 13.75 -16.08
N LEU A 63 5.28 13.38 -15.06
CA LEU A 63 4.76 13.10 -13.71
C LEU A 63 4.87 14.37 -12.87
N CYS A 64 3.78 14.77 -12.19
CA CYS A 64 3.86 15.71 -11.09
C CYS A 64 3.77 15.00 -9.75
N THR A 65 4.70 15.28 -8.82
CA THR A 65 4.60 14.81 -7.44
C THR A 65 4.29 15.99 -6.51
N GLN A 66 3.14 15.92 -5.81
CA GLN A 66 2.71 16.93 -4.83
C GLN A 66 2.59 16.30 -3.44
N PHE A 67 3.46 16.70 -2.52
CA PHE A 67 3.59 16.08 -1.21
C PHE A 67 3.30 17.08 -0.08
N PHE A 68 2.04 17.17 0.34
CA PHE A 68 1.60 17.96 1.50
C PHE A 68 2.02 17.34 2.85
N GLN A 69 2.48 16.10 2.82
CA GLN A 69 3.08 15.41 3.96
C GLN A 69 4.42 14.79 3.53
N PRO A 70 5.51 14.96 4.30
CA PRO A 70 6.83 14.44 3.95
C PRO A 70 6.84 12.93 3.73
N SER A 71 7.48 12.48 2.65
CA SER A 71 7.75 11.06 2.39
C SER A 71 8.89 10.89 1.40
N THR A 72 10.03 10.41 1.87
CA THR A 72 11.20 10.19 1.02
C THR A 72 10.99 9.00 0.08
N ARG A 73 10.63 7.83 0.65
CA ARG A 73 10.51 6.60 -0.14
C ARG A 73 9.42 6.67 -1.20
N THR A 74 8.21 7.10 -0.83
CA THR A 74 7.10 7.17 -1.78
C THR A 74 7.40 8.16 -2.90
N ARG A 75 7.91 9.34 -2.59
CA ARG A 75 8.26 10.32 -3.62
C ARG A 75 9.34 9.79 -4.55
N PHE A 76 10.48 9.37 -4.02
CA PHE A 76 11.61 8.91 -4.81
C PHE A 76 11.31 7.68 -5.65
N SER A 77 10.46 6.75 -5.16
CA SER A 77 10.08 5.58 -5.94
C SER A 77 9.29 5.94 -7.20
N HIS A 78 8.32 6.85 -7.09
CA HIS A 78 7.53 7.30 -8.25
C HIS A 78 8.37 8.14 -9.22
N GLU A 79 9.17 9.07 -8.70
CA GLU A 79 10.05 9.91 -9.53
C GLU A 79 11.07 9.04 -10.28
N THR A 80 11.71 8.09 -9.57
CA THR A 80 12.66 7.16 -10.19
C THR A 80 11.99 6.27 -11.24
N ALA A 81 10.79 5.74 -10.95
CA ALA A 81 10.04 4.94 -11.92
C ALA A 81 9.75 5.74 -13.19
N MET A 82 9.31 7.00 -13.07
CA MET A 82 9.04 7.86 -14.22
C MET A 82 10.29 8.10 -15.07
N PHE A 83 11.42 8.44 -14.45
CA PHE A 83 12.68 8.61 -15.17
C PHE A 83 13.14 7.34 -15.88
N ARG A 84 13.01 6.17 -15.23
CA ARG A 84 13.38 4.90 -15.84
C ARG A 84 12.47 4.49 -16.99
N LEU A 85 11.21 4.88 -16.94
CA LEU A 85 10.27 4.69 -18.03
C LEU A 85 10.41 5.74 -19.14
N GLY A 86 11.39 6.64 -19.04
CA GLY A 86 11.72 7.61 -20.10
C GLY A 86 10.98 8.93 -20.02
N GLY A 87 10.12 9.12 -19.00
CA GLY A 87 9.39 10.37 -18.79
C GLY A 87 10.18 11.42 -18.01
N ASN A 88 9.49 12.50 -17.68
CA ASN A 88 10.01 13.65 -16.95
C ASN A 88 9.25 13.84 -15.65
N VAL A 89 9.83 14.57 -14.71
CA VAL A 89 9.23 14.83 -13.40
C VAL A 89 9.26 16.32 -13.07
N ILE A 90 8.13 16.83 -12.58
CA ILE A 90 8.04 18.09 -11.85
C ILE A 90 7.62 17.76 -10.42
N THR A 91 8.21 18.43 -9.43
CA THR A 91 7.99 18.06 -8.01
C THR A 91 7.70 19.29 -7.16
N GLU A 92 6.71 19.13 -6.29
CA GLU A 92 6.39 20.07 -5.21
C GLU A 92 6.38 19.31 -3.88
N SER A 93 7.46 19.45 -3.13
CA SER A 93 7.70 18.66 -1.92
C SER A 93 7.15 19.28 -0.64
N ASN A 94 6.74 20.53 -0.69
CA ASN A 94 6.17 21.26 0.44
C ASN A 94 5.19 22.37 -0.03
N PRO A 95 4.05 22.00 -0.62
CA PRO A 95 3.10 22.95 -1.20
C PRO A 95 2.62 24.02 -0.21
N LEU A 96 2.51 23.69 1.08
CA LEU A 96 2.07 24.62 2.11
C LEU A 96 3.07 25.75 2.39
N VAL A 97 4.28 25.68 1.88
CA VAL A 97 5.33 26.69 2.07
C VAL A 97 5.74 27.35 0.75
N SER A 98 5.83 26.57 -0.32
CA SER A 98 6.51 26.97 -1.57
C SER A 98 5.59 27.17 -2.77
N SER A 99 4.27 26.90 -2.62
CA SER A 99 3.35 26.99 -3.75
C SER A 99 2.16 27.93 -3.51
N ALA A 100 1.22 27.98 -4.45
CA ALA A 100 -0.02 28.74 -4.34
C ALA A 100 -0.88 28.31 -3.13
N ALA A 101 -0.77 27.05 -2.69
CA ALA A 101 -1.41 26.55 -1.47
C ALA A 101 -0.99 27.36 -0.23
N ALA A 102 0.27 27.84 -0.16
CA ALA A 102 0.74 28.75 0.89
C ALA A 102 0.01 30.11 0.89
N LYS A 103 -0.64 30.46 -0.20
CA LYS A 103 -1.41 31.70 -0.40
C LYS A 103 -2.92 31.48 -0.24
N GLY A 104 -3.35 30.26 0.10
CA GLY A 104 -4.76 29.91 0.29
C GLY A 104 -5.48 29.38 -0.95
N GLU A 105 -4.75 28.98 -2.00
CA GLU A 105 -5.36 28.28 -3.14
C GLU A 105 -6.00 26.97 -2.69
N SER A 106 -7.21 26.68 -3.19
CA SER A 106 -7.89 25.42 -2.90
C SER A 106 -7.15 24.24 -3.53
N LEU A 107 -7.24 23.06 -2.88
CA LEU A 107 -6.67 21.84 -3.46
C LEU A 107 -7.33 21.51 -4.80
N TYR A 108 -8.64 21.78 -4.95
CA TYR A 108 -9.37 21.59 -6.20
C TYR A 108 -8.75 22.39 -7.35
N ASP A 109 -8.53 23.68 -7.18
CA ASP A 109 -7.92 24.55 -8.20
C ASP A 109 -6.49 24.14 -8.47
N SER A 110 -5.71 23.86 -7.43
CA SER A 110 -4.33 23.41 -7.56
C SER A 110 -4.22 22.14 -8.40
N LEU A 111 -5.04 21.11 -8.14
CA LEU A 111 -5.03 19.87 -8.92
C LEU A 111 -5.52 20.07 -10.35
N ARG A 112 -6.53 20.92 -10.55
CA ARG A 112 -7.04 21.26 -11.89
C ARG A 112 -5.98 21.97 -12.74
N VAL A 113 -5.26 22.91 -12.17
CA VAL A 113 -4.16 23.61 -12.84
C VAL A 113 -3.00 22.66 -13.11
N THR A 114 -2.60 21.86 -12.14
CA THR A 114 -1.51 20.88 -12.30
C THR A 114 -1.83 19.85 -13.38
N SER A 115 -3.08 19.47 -13.53
CA SER A 115 -3.54 18.56 -14.61
C SER A 115 -3.33 19.09 -16.02
N GLN A 116 -3.13 20.42 -16.18
CA GLN A 116 -2.77 21.01 -17.50
C GLN A 116 -1.27 20.89 -17.79
N TYR A 117 -0.45 20.58 -16.78
CA TYR A 117 1.00 20.49 -16.91
C TYR A 117 1.52 19.05 -16.88
N ALA A 118 0.78 18.13 -16.26
CA ALA A 118 1.23 16.76 -16.03
C ALA A 118 0.26 15.73 -16.60
N ASP A 119 0.81 14.65 -17.14
CA ASP A 119 0.03 13.49 -17.63
C ASP A 119 -0.45 12.60 -16.49
N VAL A 120 0.20 12.63 -15.33
CA VAL A 120 -0.15 11.88 -14.11
C VAL A 120 0.33 12.65 -12.88
N ILE A 121 -0.44 12.58 -11.80
CA ILE A 121 -0.12 13.25 -10.53
C ILE A 121 0.01 12.19 -9.43
N VAL A 122 1.10 12.22 -8.67
CA VAL A 122 1.20 11.50 -7.39
C VAL A 122 0.98 12.50 -6.27
N LEU A 123 -0.13 12.35 -5.58
CA LEU A 123 -0.54 13.24 -4.51
C LEU A 123 -0.42 12.53 -3.15
N ARG A 124 0.23 13.17 -2.18
CA ARG A 124 0.23 12.75 -0.78
C ARG A 124 -0.32 13.84 0.11
N HIS A 125 -1.35 13.52 0.89
CA HIS A 125 -2.05 14.50 1.72
C HIS A 125 -2.30 13.96 3.14
N PRO A 126 -2.17 14.81 4.19
CA PRO A 126 -2.45 14.39 5.57
C PRO A 126 -3.93 14.21 5.87
N ASP A 127 -4.81 14.84 5.08
CA ASP A 127 -6.26 14.80 5.23
C ASP A 127 -6.86 13.79 4.24
N GLU A 128 -7.78 12.96 4.69
CA GLU A 128 -8.52 12.00 3.86
C GLU A 128 -9.64 12.67 3.04
N GLY A 129 -10.12 13.85 3.42
CA GLY A 129 -11.08 14.64 2.65
C GLY A 129 -10.60 15.04 1.25
N VAL A 130 -9.31 14.83 0.95
CA VAL A 130 -8.77 14.94 -0.42
C VAL A 130 -9.46 14.00 -1.39
N ILE A 131 -10.01 12.88 -0.93
CA ILE A 131 -10.71 11.89 -1.75
C ILE A 131 -11.94 12.53 -2.39
N ASP A 132 -12.76 13.24 -1.59
CA ASP A 132 -13.95 13.94 -2.10
C ASP A 132 -13.57 15.01 -3.15
N THR A 133 -12.43 15.68 -2.94
CA THR A 133 -11.92 16.66 -3.91
C THR A 133 -11.56 16.01 -5.25
N ILE A 134 -10.93 14.82 -5.22
CA ILE A 134 -10.58 14.08 -6.44
C ILE A 134 -11.82 13.56 -7.14
N GLU A 135 -12.79 13.03 -6.40
CA GLU A 135 -14.07 12.60 -6.96
C GLU A 135 -14.84 13.75 -7.63
N GLN A 136 -14.82 14.93 -7.02
CA GLN A 136 -15.43 16.14 -7.58
C GLN A 136 -14.75 16.58 -8.90
N LEU A 137 -13.44 16.41 -9.02
CA LEU A 137 -12.69 16.72 -10.25
C LEU A 137 -13.05 15.75 -11.38
N GLY A 138 -13.29 14.48 -11.06
CA GLY A 138 -13.62 13.46 -12.03
C GLY A 138 -12.62 13.40 -13.20
N SER A 139 -13.14 13.35 -14.43
CA SER A 139 -12.33 13.29 -15.66
C SER A 139 -11.62 14.58 -16.03
N ASP A 140 -11.86 15.69 -15.35
CA ASP A 140 -11.20 16.99 -15.61
C ASP A 140 -9.77 17.03 -15.04
N ALA A 141 -9.41 16.05 -14.22
CA ALA A 141 -8.06 15.89 -13.72
C ALA A 141 -7.30 14.80 -14.47
N SER A 142 -5.98 14.99 -14.60
CA SER A 142 -5.07 13.90 -14.97
C SER A 142 -5.17 12.77 -13.95
N PRO A 143 -4.92 11.50 -14.32
CA PRO A 143 -4.91 10.39 -13.38
C PRO A 143 -4.11 10.70 -12.12
N ILE A 144 -4.73 10.51 -10.96
CA ILE A 144 -4.12 10.78 -9.65
C ILE A 144 -3.82 9.46 -8.97
N ILE A 145 -2.57 9.28 -8.55
CA ILE A 145 -2.10 8.15 -7.76
C ILE A 145 -1.95 8.62 -6.30
N SER A 146 -2.63 7.95 -5.38
CA SER A 146 -2.47 8.23 -3.96
C SER A 146 -1.08 7.83 -3.46
N GLY A 147 -0.31 8.81 -3.02
CA GLY A 147 0.92 8.63 -2.25
C GLY A 147 0.68 8.43 -0.73
N GLY A 148 -0.57 8.23 -0.35
CA GLY A 148 -1.09 8.08 1.01
C GLY A 148 -1.95 9.26 1.44
N TYR A 149 -3.23 8.99 1.75
CA TYR A 149 -4.18 9.98 2.25
C TYR A 149 -4.59 9.66 3.68
N GLY A 150 -4.49 10.65 4.56
CA GLY A 150 -4.82 10.51 5.96
C GLY A 150 -4.23 9.23 6.57
N ASN A 151 -5.08 8.48 7.25
CA ASN A 151 -4.78 7.19 7.84
C ASN A 151 -5.45 6.01 7.09
N VAL A 152 -6.14 6.25 5.98
CA VAL A 152 -7.06 5.28 5.36
C VAL A 152 -6.50 4.57 4.14
N THR A 153 -5.65 5.20 3.32
CA THR A 153 -5.17 4.56 2.09
C THR A 153 -3.71 4.86 1.76
N HIS A 154 -3.03 3.85 1.24
CA HIS A 154 -1.71 3.93 0.61
C HIS A 154 -1.62 2.82 -0.45
N PRO A 155 -2.34 2.93 -1.57
CA PRO A 155 -2.55 1.82 -2.50
C PRO A 155 -1.25 1.33 -3.13
N THR A 156 -0.30 2.21 -3.44
CA THR A 156 0.99 1.80 -4.01
C THR A 156 1.85 1.00 -3.04
N GLN A 157 1.72 1.26 -1.71
CA GLN A 157 2.33 0.40 -0.70
C GLN A 157 1.60 -0.95 -0.64
N GLY A 158 0.27 -0.95 -0.66
CA GLY A 158 -0.52 -2.18 -0.69
C GLY A 158 -0.18 -3.06 -1.89
N LEU A 159 -0.08 -2.49 -3.10
CA LEU A 159 0.34 -3.22 -4.31
C LEU A 159 1.76 -3.78 -4.20
N LEU A 160 2.71 -3.01 -3.65
CA LEU A 160 4.08 -3.47 -3.41
C LEU A 160 4.11 -4.66 -2.44
N ASP A 161 3.36 -4.57 -1.34
CA ASP A 161 3.29 -5.62 -0.33
C ASP A 161 2.60 -6.87 -0.89
N MET A 162 1.51 -6.71 -1.65
CA MET A 162 0.85 -7.81 -2.36
C MET A 162 1.78 -8.49 -3.37
N TYR A 163 2.49 -7.71 -4.18
CA TYR A 163 3.45 -8.27 -5.14
C TYR A 163 4.57 -9.04 -4.44
N THR A 164 5.04 -8.53 -3.30
CA THR A 164 6.04 -9.23 -2.49
C THR A 164 5.51 -10.57 -1.97
N ALA A 165 4.28 -10.59 -1.43
CA ALA A 165 3.62 -11.80 -0.98
C ALA A 165 3.38 -12.79 -2.15
N TYR A 166 2.89 -12.31 -3.28
CA TYR A 166 2.70 -13.06 -4.52
C TYR A 166 3.99 -13.79 -4.96
N ARG A 167 5.12 -13.08 -4.98
CA ARG A 167 6.42 -13.64 -5.36
C ARG A 167 6.98 -14.62 -4.34
N ALA A 168 6.77 -14.35 -3.05
CA ALA A 168 7.35 -15.16 -1.97
C ALA A 168 6.56 -16.45 -1.67
N LEU A 169 5.23 -16.41 -1.82
CA LEU A 169 4.34 -17.47 -1.36
C LEU A 169 3.63 -18.26 -2.48
N GLY A 170 3.84 -17.88 -3.74
CA GLY A 170 3.37 -18.66 -4.90
C GLY A 170 2.04 -18.18 -5.53
N GLY A 171 1.53 -17.02 -5.16
CA GLY A 171 0.56 -16.26 -5.97
C GLY A 171 -0.93 -16.58 -5.83
N ASP A 172 -1.33 -17.68 -5.18
CA ASP A 172 -2.76 -17.95 -4.96
C ASP A 172 -3.23 -17.40 -3.62
N PHE A 173 -3.76 -16.18 -3.65
CA PHE A 173 -4.26 -15.52 -2.43
C PHE A 173 -5.55 -16.14 -1.89
N LYS A 174 -6.35 -16.87 -2.69
CA LYS A 174 -7.61 -17.46 -2.25
C LYS A 174 -7.43 -18.52 -1.17
N GLU A 175 -6.31 -19.20 -1.20
CA GLU A 175 -5.97 -20.25 -0.23
C GLU A 175 -5.18 -19.70 0.98
N MET A 176 -4.87 -18.38 0.98
CA MET A 176 -4.06 -17.79 2.04
C MET A 176 -4.90 -17.28 3.20
N THR A 177 -4.39 -17.53 4.41
CA THR A 177 -4.79 -16.85 5.64
C THR A 177 -3.71 -15.84 6.02
N VAL A 178 -4.07 -14.57 6.12
CA VAL A 178 -3.14 -13.48 6.42
C VAL A 178 -3.56 -12.77 7.69
N MET A 179 -2.64 -12.65 8.64
CA MET A 179 -2.83 -11.83 9.84
C MET A 179 -2.15 -10.47 9.65
N ILE A 180 -2.91 -9.40 9.85
CA ILE A 180 -2.41 -8.01 9.90
C ILE A 180 -2.46 -7.57 11.36
N ALA A 181 -1.29 -7.44 11.97
CA ALA A 181 -1.17 -7.24 13.41
C ALA A 181 -0.39 -5.98 13.78
N THR A 182 -0.99 -5.10 14.56
CA THR A 182 -0.37 -3.87 15.07
C THR A 182 -1.16 -3.31 16.24
N PRO A 183 -0.52 -2.65 17.23
CA PRO A 183 -1.25 -2.02 18.33
C PRO A 183 -2.26 -0.96 17.90
N ASP A 184 -2.09 -0.36 16.73
CA ASP A 184 -2.96 0.72 16.24
C ASP A 184 -3.36 0.47 14.78
N LEU A 185 -4.44 -0.27 14.59
CA LEU A 185 -5.03 -0.51 13.28
C LEU A 185 -5.64 0.78 12.69
N SER A 186 -6.06 1.72 13.53
CA SER A 186 -6.71 2.96 13.06
C SER A 186 -5.80 3.84 12.20
N ARG A 187 -4.47 3.73 12.38
CA ARG A 187 -3.45 4.48 11.62
C ARG A 187 -2.60 3.63 10.68
N ALA A 188 -2.91 2.34 10.58
CA ALA A 188 -2.13 1.37 9.80
C ALA A 188 -2.50 1.38 8.30
N ARG A 189 -2.49 2.55 7.63
CA ARG A 189 -2.95 2.69 6.24
C ARG A 189 -2.31 1.73 5.23
N SER A 190 -1.06 1.30 5.43
CA SER A 190 -0.44 0.26 4.60
C SER A 190 -1.12 -1.10 4.81
N GLY A 191 -1.41 -1.45 6.07
CA GLY A 191 -2.15 -2.67 6.42
C GLY A 191 -3.58 -2.64 5.89
N GLN A 192 -4.24 -1.47 5.89
CA GLN A 192 -5.58 -1.30 5.33
C GLN A 192 -5.58 -1.52 3.82
N SER A 193 -4.68 -0.87 3.08
CA SER A 193 -4.58 -1.06 1.63
C SER A 193 -4.16 -2.48 1.26
N PHE A 194 -3.22 -3.08 1.99
CA PHE A 194 -2.83 -4.47 1.81
C PHE A 194 -4.00 -5.43 2.04
N GLY A 195 -4.74 -5.25 3.15
CA GLY A 195 -5.90 -6.07 3.47
C GLY A 195 -7.04 -5.93 2.46
N LEU A 196 -7.36 -4.71 1.99
CA LEU A 196 -8.37 -4.52 0.95
C LEU A 196 -7.98 -5.23 -0.36
N GLY A 197 -6.73 -5.14 -0.76
CA GLY A 197 -6.23 -5.84 -1.95
C GLY A 197 -6.29 -7.36 -1.81
N LEU A 198 -5.86 -7.90 -0.66
CA LEU A 198 -5.95 -9.33 -0.37
C LEU A 198 -7.39 -9.82 -0.32
N ALA A 199 -8.30 -9.04 0.28
CA ALA A 199 -9.74 -9.34 0.29
C ALA A 199 -10.31 -9.40 -1.14
N ARG A 200 -9.92 -8.47 -2.01
CA ARG A 200 -10.29 -8.47 -3.43
C ARG A 200 -9.81 -9.73 -4.15
N MET A 201 -8.67 -10.26 -3.74
CA MET A 201 -8.09 -11.50 -4.28
C MET A 201 -8.64 -12.77 -3.59
N GLY A 202 -9.48 -12.65 -2.56
CA GLY A 202 -10.18 -13.74 -1.91
C GLY A 202 -9.47 -14.36 -0.71
N ALA A 203 -8.42 -13.74 -0.16
CA ALA A 203 -7.72 -14.21 1.03
C ALA A 203 -8.60 -14.13 2.29
N LYS A 204 -8.36 -15.02 3.25
CA LYS A 204 -8.87 -14.91 4.63
C LYS A 204 -8.01 -13.93 5.42
N LEU A 205 -8.65 -12.97 6.09
CA LEU A 205 -7.96 -11.92 6.85
C LEU A 205 -8.25 -12.02 8.35
N ILE A 206 -7.21 -11.83 9.15
CA ILE A 206 -7.31 -11.65 10.60
C ILE A 206 -6.66 -10.31 10.91
N TYR A 207 -7.45 -9.35 11.38
CA TYR A 207 -6.91 -8.10 11.92
C TYR A 207 -6.74 -8.24 13.43
N SER A 208 -5.53 -8.03 13.92
CA SER A 208 -5.23 -8.02 15.35
C SER A 208 -4.75 -6.65 15.79
N GLY A 209 -5.46 -6.07 16.74
CA GLY A 209 -5.22 -4.71 17.22
C GLY A 209 -5.46 -4.55 18.71
N THR A 210 -5.79 -3.31 19.08
CA THR A 210 -6.14 -2.94 20.45
C THR A 210 -7.53 -2.33 20.47
N THR A 211 -8.30 -2.63 21.49
CA THR A 211 -9.61 -1.98 21.73
C THR A 211 -9.51 -0.46 21.72
N GLY A 212 -10.37 0.18 20.94
CA GLY A 212 -10.38 1.63 20.69
C GLY A 212 -9.45 2.09 19.56
N LEU A 213 -8.66 1.20 18.95
CA LEU A 213 -7.73 1.47 17.86
C LEU A 213 -7.92 0.48 16.69
N GLU A 214 -9.15 0.07 16.46
CA GLU A 214 -9.55 -0.93 15.48
C GLU A 214 -9.42 -0.41 14.04
N VAL A 215 -9.71 -1.30 13.08
CA VAL A 215 -9.81 -0.97 11.64
C VAL A 215 -10.83 0.16 11.44
N PRO A 216 -10.50 1.21 10.67
CA PRO A 216 -11.43 2.33 10.41
C PRO A 216 -12.77 1.87 9.83
N PRO A 217 -13.88 2.54 10.20
CA PRO A 217 -15.23 2.17 9.70
C PRO A 217 -15.30 2.08 8.18
N VAL A 218 -14.71 3.02 7.45
CA VAL A 218 -14.69 3.04 5.98
C VAL A 218 -14.05 1.78 5.39
N ILE A 219 -13.01 1.27 6.01
CA ILE A 219 -12.34 0.02 5.57
C ILE A 219 -13.21 -1.20 5.88
N ARG A 220 -13.83 -1.24 7.06
CA ARG A 220 -14.79 -2.33 7.40
C ARG A 220 -15.96 -2.37 6.43
N GLU A 221 -16.51 -1.22 6.06
CA GLU A 221 -17.60 -1.12 5.10
C GLU A 221 -17.17 -1.65 3.73
N LYS A 222 -15.99 -1.28 3.24
CA LYS A 222 -15.41 -1.81 2.00
C LYS A 222 -15.23 -3.33 2.06
N LEU A 223 -14.67 -3.88 3.15
CA LEU A 223 -14.52 -5.31 3.34
C LEU A 223 -15.88 -6.03 3.33
N LYS A 224 -16.88 -5.49 4.00
CA LYS A 224 -18.24 -6.03 3.99
C LYS A 224 -18.89 -5.97 2.60
N ALA A 225 -18.74 -4.86 1.89
CA ALA A 225 -19.28 -4.70 0.54
C ALA A 225 -18.70 -5.71 -0.46
N MET A 226 -17.45 -6.13 -0.24
CA MET A 226 -16.79 -7.21 -1.02
C MET A 226 -17.18 -8.62 -0.56
N ASN A 227 -17.98 -8.78 0.49
CA ASN A 227 -18.20 -10.07 1.18
C ASN A 227 -16.88 -10.75 1.58
N ALA A 228 -15.90 -9.97 2.03
CA ALA A 228 -14.60 -10.47 2.39
C ALA A 228 -14.67 -11.41 3.62
N ASN A 229 -13.84 -12.44 3.60
CA ASN A 229 -13.66 -13.33 4.76
C ASN A 229 -12.67 -12.67 5.71
N PHE A 230 -13.17 -11.96 6.73
CA PHE A 230 -12.30 -11.30 7.71
C PHE A 230 -12.84 -11.37 9.13
N THR A 231 -11.93 -11.38 10.09
CA THR A 231 -12.20 -11.28 11.53
C THR A 231 -11.33 -10.20 12.15
N GLU A 232 -11.83 -9.60 13.23
CA GLU A 232 -11.07 -8.65 14.05
C GLU A 232 -10.96 -9.22 15.47
N VAL A 233 -9.75 -9.19 16.02
CA VAL A 233 -9.45 -9.62 17.38
C VAL A 233 -8.61 -8.53 18.06
N ASN A 234 -8.88 -8.27 19.32
CA ASN A 234 -8.23 -7.19 20.04
C ASN A 234 -7.63 -7.67 21.35
N ASP A 235 -6.60 -6.95 21.80
CA ASP A 235 -5.96 -7.12 23.12
C ASP A 235 -5.42 -8.54 23.37
N LEU A 236 -4.95 -9.21 22.32
CA LEU A 236 -4.30 -10.51 22.46
C LEU A 236 -2.91 -10.35 23.09
N THR A 237 -2.57 -11.26 23.99
CA THR A 237 -1.18 -11.43 24.43
C THR A 237 -0.33 -12.08 23.35
N ILE A 238 0.99 -11.96 23.43
CA ILE A 238 1.89 -12.58 22.46
C ILE A 238 1.67 -14.10 22.38
N GLY A 239 1.41 -14.78 23.51
CA GLY A 239 1.09 -16.21 23.54
C GLY A 239 -0.20 -16.53 22.79
N GLN A 240 -1.25 -15.71 22.94
CA GLN A 240 -2.51 -15.88 22.19
C GLN A 240 -2.32 -15.58 20.69
N HIS A 241 -1.47 -14.62 20.30
CA HIS A 241 -1.10 -14.43 18.91
C HIS A 241 -0.42 -15.68 18.34
N GLU A 242 0.56 -16.26 19.06
CA GLU A 242 1.26 -17.47 18.64
C GLU A 242 0.31 -18.65 18.48
N GLU A 243 -0.63 -18.83 19.42
CA GLU A 243 -1.68 -19.86 19.33
C GLU A 243 -2.56 -19.65 18.10
N MET A 244 -3.07 -18.43 17.89
CA MET A 244 -3.94 -18.10 16.77
C MET A 244 -3.23 -18.28 15.42
N LEU A 245 -1.97 -17.85 15.30
CA LEU A 245 -1.16 -18.07 14.11
C LEU A 245 -1.02 -19.55 13.76
N ALA A 246 -0.90 -20.40 14.76
CA ALA A 246 -0.80 -21.86 14.57
C ALA A 246 -2.16 -22.50 14.27
N ASP A 247 -3.20 -22.17 15.01
CA ASP A 247 -4.54 -22.79 14.91
C ASP A 247 -5.25 -22.42 13.61
N GLU A 248 -5.07 -21.18 13.15
CA GLU A 248 -5.60 -20.69 11.88
C GLU A 248 -4.67 -21.03 10.69
N ALA A 249 -3.55 -21.71 10.94
CA ALA A 249 -2.54 -22.07 9.95
C ALA A 249 -2.14 -20.88 9.06
N VAL A 250 -1.88 -19.72 9.68
CA VAL A 250 -1.60 -18.46 9.01
C VAL A 250 -0.38 -18.58 8.08
N ASP A 251 -0.53 -18.17 6.83
CA ASP A 251 0.54 -18.20 5.83
C ASP A 251 1.44 -16.97 5.92
N LEU A 252 0.86 -15.82 6.29
CA LEU A 252 1.57 -14.54 6.33
C LEU A 252 1.15 -13.70 7.52
N LEU A 253 2.13 -13.28 8.30
CA LEU A 253 2.00 -12.25 9.32
C LEU A 253 2.55 -10.93 8.78
N TYR A 254 1.66 -9.94 8.61
CA TYR A 254 2.03 -8.60 8.17
C TYR A 254 1.99 -7.63 9.34
N LEU A 255 3.11 -6.97 9.58
CA LEU A 255 3.28 -5.96 10.63
C LEU A 255 3.37 -4.56 9.98
N PRO A 256 2.25 -3.83 9.84
CA PRO A 256 2.30 -2.47 9.35
C PRO A 256 3.08 -1.59 10.33
N GLY A 257 3.92 -0.68 9.79
CA GLY A 257 4.69 0.25 10.61
C GLY A 257 3.77 1.12 11.48
N CYS A 258 4.04 1.12 12.77
CA CYS A 258 3.35 1.92 13.75
C CYS A 258 4.38 2.69 14.59
N SER A 259 4.23 4.01 14.71
CA SER A 259 5.18 4.84 15.46
C SER A 259 4.48 5.91 16.27
N VAL A 260 4.97 6.10 17.50
CA VAL A 260 4.61 7.20 18.37
C VAL A 260 5.84 8.06 18.61
N LYS A 261 5.72 9.36 18.41
CA LYS A 261 6.84 10.28 18.55
C LYS A 261 7.28 10.37 20.02
N LYS A 262 8.56 10.67 20.22
CA LYS A 262 9.07 10.96 21.56
C LYS A 262 8.37 12.21 22.09
N GLY A 263 7.72 12.08 23.27
CA GLY A 263 6.94 13.15 23.89
C GLY A 263 5.44 13.13 23.60
N ASP A 264 4.94 12.23 22.75
CA ASP A 264 3.49 12.08 22.55
C ASP A 264 2.82 11.56 23.83
N PRO A 265 1.65 12.10 24.22
CA PRO A 265 0.85 11.56 25.32
C PRO A 265 0.51 10.07 25.07
N GLY A 266 0.59 9.24 26.12
CA GLY A 266 0.28 7.82 26.01
C GLY A 266 1.35 6.95 25.36
N ARG A 267 2.53 7.51 25.03
CA ARG A 267 3.63 6.76 24.43
C ARG A 267 4.05 5.52 25.22
N ASP A 268 4.14 5.64 26.55
CA ASP A 268 4.58 4.54 27.40
C ASP A 268 3.56 3.39 27.41
N ASP A 269 2.26 3.69 27.42
CA ASP A 269 1.21 2.67 27.32
C ASP A 269 1.17 2.03 25.92
N PHE A 270 1.40 2.82 24.90
CA PHE A 270 1.56 2.30 23.53
C PHE A 270 2.77 1.36 23.43
N LEU A 271 3.91 1.70 24.01
CA LEU A 271 5.11 0.83 24.01
C LEU A 271 4.89 -0.47 24.78
N LYS A 272 4.10 -0.45 25.89
CA LYS A 272 3.69 -1.69 26.58
C LYS A 272 2.86 -2.57 25.68
N LYS A 273 1.89 -2.01 24.94
CA LYS A 273 1.07 -2.73 23.97
C LYS A 273 1.90 -3.29 22.83
N MET A 274 2.92 -2.56 22.38
CA MET A 274 3.85 -3.04 21.35
C MET A 274 4.54 -4.35 21.70
N ALA A 275 4.77 -4.63 22.99
CA ALA A 275 5.40 -5.87 23.43
C ALA A 275 4.59 -7.12 23.02
N GLU A 276 3.26 -7.01 22.98
CA GLU A 276 2.37 -8.10 22.57
C GLU A 276 2.37 -8.38 21.05
N PHE A 277 3.07 -7.55 20.29
CA PHE A 277 3.27 -7.68 18.84
C PHE A 277 4.73 -8.00 18.49
N TYR A 278 5.52 -8.44 19.48
CA TYR A 278 6.94 -8.75 19.31
C TYR A 278 7.16 -10.25 19.10
N PHE A 279 7.15 -10.66 17.84
CA PHE A 279 7.32 -12.08 17.48
C PHE A 279 8.80 -12.45 17.47
N THR A 280 9.17 -13.41 18.30
CA THR A 280 10.56 -13.91 18.40
C THR A 280 10.77 -15.11 17.45
N LEU A 281 12.04 -15.39 17.15
CA LEU A 281 12.39 -16.59 16.39
C LEU A 281 11.89 -17.87 17.07
N GLU A 282 12.00 -17.95 18.40
CA GLU A 282 11.50 -19.08 19.20
C GLU A 282 9.98 -19.23 19.06
N GLY A 283 9.22 -18.13 19.17
CA GLY A 283 7.76 -18.13 18.94
C GLY A 283 7.38 -18.62 17.54
N LEU A 284 8.05 -18.11 16.51
CA LEU A 284 7.82 -18.55 15.13
C LEU A 284 8.16 -20.05 14.93
N GLN A 285 9.18 -20.57 15.60
CA GLN A 285 9.50 -22.00 15.58
C GLN A 285 8.42 -22.85 16.25
N LYS A 286 7.86 -22.41 17.38
CA LYS A 286 6.72 -23.07 18.06
C LYS A 286 5.50 -23.10 17.16
N ILE A 287 5.17 -21.99 16.50
CA ILE A 287 4.08 -21.92 15.52
C ILE A 287 4.28 -22.97 14.43
N LYS A 288 5.47 -23.03 13.83
CA LYS A 288 5.81 -24.01 12.80
C LYS A 288 5.68 -25.45 13.29
N GLN A 289 6.12 -25.75 14.51
CA GLN A 289 5.99 -27.09 15.09
C GLN A 289 4.52 -27.51 15.29
N LYS A 290 3.66 -26.56 15.70
CA LYS A 290 2.23 -26.82 15.94
C LYS A 290 1.42 -26.89 14.65
N SER A 291 1.62 -25.97 13.71
CA SER A 291 0.83 -25.87 12.48
C SER A 291 1.38 -26.71 11.31
N GLY A 292 2.65 -27.11 11.36
CA GLY A 292 3.37 -27.70 10.22
C GLY A 292 3.76 -26.69 9.13
N LYS A 293 3.35 -25.42 9.25
CA LYS A 293 3.62 -24.35 8.28
C LYS A 293 4.69 -23.37 8.76
N THR A 294 5.46 -22.82 7.83
CA THR A 294 6.34 -21.67 8.10
C THR A 294 5.57 -20.39 7.78
N VAL A 295 5.34 -19.57 8.80
CA VAL A 295 4.68 -18.26 8.63
C VAL A 295 5.64 -17.30 7.95
N GLY A 296 5.22 -16.68 6.84
CA GLY A 296 5.92 -15.55 6.24
C GLY A 296 5.80 -14.32 7.15
N LEU A 297 6.88 -13.55 7.28
CA LEU A 297 6.87 -12.30 8.08
C LEU A 297 7.17 -11.11 7.17
N MET A 298 6.27 -10.14 7.13
CA MET A 298 6.44 -8.91 6.35
C MET A 298 6.25 -7.65 7.19
N HIS A 299 6.95 -6.58 6.81
CA HIS A 299 6.86 -5.27 7.43
C HIS A 299 7.02 -4.15 6.39
N SER A 300 6.16 -3.14 6.44
CA SER A 300 6.15 -2.04 5.46
C SER A 300 7.31 -1.05 5.57
N LEU A 301 8.16 -1.17 6.60
CA LEU A 301 9.25 -0.22 6.91
C LEU A 301 8.78 1.25 7.11
N PRO A 302 9.56 2.12 7.83
CA PRO A 302 10.82 1.77 8.51
C PRO A 302 10.59 0.97 9.80
N ARG A 303 11.60 0.20 10.21
CA ARG A 303 11.67 -0.32 11.58
C ARG A 303 12.28 0.76 12.47
N ASN A 304 11.76 0.92 13.65
CA ASN A 304 12.38 1.73 14.70
C ASN A 304 13.52 0.93 15.37
N GLU A 305 14.54 1.64 15.82
CA GLU A 305 15.64 1.06 16.62
C GLU A 305 15.12 0.70 18.03
#